data_5e86f21f20054eed19c230daef480c3d
#
_entry.id   5e86f21f20054eed19c230daef480c3d
#
_cell.length_a   1.000
_cell.length_b   1.000
_cell.length_c   1.000
_cell.angle_alpha   90.00
_cell.angle_beta   90.00
_cell.angle_gamma   90.00
#
_symmetry.space_group_name_H-M   'P 1'
#
loop_
_entity.id
_entity.type
_entity.pdbx_description
1 polymer ?
#
loop_
_entity_poly.entity_id
_entity_poly.type
_entity_poly.pdbx_seq_one_letter_code
_entity_poly.pdbx_strand_id
1 'polypeptide(L)'
;MFKSNTNPMFRSSLAEDTFNRKYRHQGAETWEELCKTLVHHVCSGLIPQDDQDQLIKYMIDMKFIPGGRYLYYAGRSKPFFNNCYLLKAEEDSREDWADLAWKAESCLLTGGGIGVDYSKYRPSGSIIRGTGGSASGPIPKMGGVNAQGRYIMQGGSRRSAIYASLNWKHSDISDFLVVKDWDNQLVGTTGLSFGDLKRQDYNFHAPLDMTNISVNYDTEWLEGYKKTGDVGPVFLKNVEMALRNGEPGFSFNFYEKENETLRNACTEVTSEDDSDVCNL
;
A
#
# COMPACT_ATOMS: atom_id res chain seq x y z
N MET A 1 -42.28 -5.51 -1.60
CA MET A 1 -41.64 -6.77 -1.19
C MET A 1 -40.79 -7.25 -2.35
N PHE A 2 -39.50 -6.92 -2.35
CA PHE A 2 -38.54 -7.45 -3.32
C PHE A 2 -38.23 -8.90 -2.92
N LYS A 3 -38.67 -9.86 -3.69
CA LYS A 3 -38.21 -11.25 -3.56
C LYS A 3 -36.73 -11.25 -3.92
N SER A 4 -35.86 -11.50 -2.96
CA SER A 4 -34.46 -11.77 -3.19
C SER A 4 -34.32 -13.14 -3.86
N ASN A 5 -34.24 -13.16 -5.18
CA ASN A 5 -33.81 -14.35 -5.92
C ASN A 5 -32.27 -14.43 -5.78
N THR A 6 -31.80 -14.65 -4.54
CA THR A 6 -30.38 -14.94 -4.32
C THR A 6 -30.17 -16.42 -4.65
N ASN A 7 -29.15 -16.70 -5.46
CA ASN A 7 -28.64 -18.05 -5.62
C ASN A 7 -28.32 -18.59 -4.21
N PRO A 8 -28.88 -19.75 -3.81
CA PRO A 8 -28.75 -20.30 -2.45
C PRO A 8 -27.27 -20.52 -2.03
N MET A 9 -26.34 -20.50 -2.98
CA MET A 9 -24.91 -20.62 -2.75
C MET A 9 -24.31 -19.37 -2.08
N PHE A 10 -24.85 -18.17 -2.36
CA PHE A 10 -24.33 -16.94 -1.78
C PHE A 10 -25.15 -16.49 -0.55
N ARG A 11 -24.48 -16.11 0.52
CA ARG A 11 -25.12 -15.66 1.77
C ARG A 11 -25.86 -14.33 1.64
N SER A 12 -25.55 -13.54 0.60
CA SER A 12 -26.19 -12.25 0.36
C SER A 12 -26.15 -11.89 -1.13
N SER A 13 -27.07 -11.01 -1.54
CA SER A 13 -27.08 -10.44 -2.90
C SER A 13 -25.80 -9.65 -3.21
N LEU A 14 -25.18 -9.03 -2.20
CA LEU A 14 -23.89 -8.34 -2.36
C LEU A 14 -22.76 -9.31 -2.72
N ALA A 15 -22.72 -10.49 -2.10
CA ALA A 15 -21.73 -11.52 -2.41
C ALA A 15 -21.89 -12.03 -3.85
N GLU A 16 -23.12 -12.29 -4.28
CA GLU A 16 -23.43 -12.69 -5.66
C GLU A 16 -23.07 -11.61 -6.68
N ASP A 17 -23.44 -10.36 -6.42
CA ASP A 17 -23.08 -9.21 -7.27
C ASP A 17 -21.55 -9.00 -7.35
N THR A 18 -20.85 -9.16 -6.23
CA THR A 18 -19.39 -9.09 -6.18
C THR A 18 -18.74 -10.18 -7.02
N PHE A 19 -19.22 -11.43 -6.91
CA PHE A 19 -18.75 -12.53 -7.76
C PHE A 19 -18.96 -12.21 -9.24
N ASN A 20 -20.18 -11.85 -9.62
CA ASN A 20 -20.55 -11.59 -11.01
C ASN A 20 -19.76 -10.44 -11.64
N ARG A 21 -19.48 -9.38 -10.89
CA ARG A 21 -18.76 -8.21 -11.41
C ARG A 21 -17.24 -8.37 -11.42
N LYS A 22 -16.68 -9.11 -10.46
CA LYS A 22 -15.20 -9.12 -10.27
C LYS A 22 -14.55 -10.44 -10.62
N TYR A 23 -15.16 -11.56 -10.27
CA TYR A 23 -14.47 -12.85 -10.29
C TYR A 23 -14.92 -13.77 -11.43
N ARG A 24 -16.18 -13.68 -11.82
CA ARG A 24 -16.70 -14.41 -12.97
C ARG A 24 -15.94 -14.10 -14.25
N HIS A 25 -15.56 -15.13 -15.00
CA HIS A 25 -14.89 -14.98 -16.30
C HIS A 25 -15.15 -16.23 -17.17
N GLN A 26 -14.76 -16.14 -18.45
CA GLN A 26 -14.88 -17.29 -19.37
C GLN A 26 -14.07 -18.47 -18.85
N GLY A 27 -14.75 -19.63 -18.66
CA GLY A 27 -14.17 -20.85 -18.06
C GLY A 27 -14.36 -20.94 -16.54
N ALA A 28 -14.99 -19.93 -15.89
CA ALA A 28 -15.40 -19.95 -14.50
C ALA A 28 -16.65 -19.09 -14.32
N GLU A 29 -17.76 -19.57 -14.89
CA GLU A 29 -19.06 -18.86 -14.93
C GLU A 29 -19.85 -18.99 -13.62
N THR A 30 -19.54 -19.99 -12.82
CA THR A 30 -20.13 -20.24 -11.51
C THR A 30 -19.07 -20.24 -10.41
N TRP A 31 -19.51 -20.06 -9.16
CA TRP A 31 -18.60 -20.17 -8.00
C TRP A 31 -17.91 -21.53 -7.92
N GLU A 32 -18.64 -22.61 -8.18
CA GLU A 32 -18.09 -23.97 -8.19
C GLU A 32 -17.01 -24.15 -9.26
N GLU A 33 -17.25 -23.65 -10.48
CA GLU A 33 -16.23 -23.68 -11.55
C GLU A 33 -15.00 -22.86 -11.19
N LEU A 34 -15.19 -21.69 -10.57
CA LEU A 34 -14.07 -20.86 -10.11
C LEU A 34 -13.24 -21.60 -9.05
N CYS A 35 -13.89 -22.27 -8.08
CA CYS A 35 -13.17 -23.07 -7.07
C CYS A 35 -12.35 -24.19 -7.70
N LYS A 36 -12.92 -24.95 -8.62
CA LYS A 36 -12.23 -26.01 -9.36
C LYS A 36 -11.07 -25.46 -10.18
N THR A 37 -11.29 -24.40 -10.95
CA THR A 37 -10.26 -23.77 -11.78
C THR A 37 -9.10 -23.28 -10.93
N LEU A 38 -9.40 -22.63 -9.78
CA LEU A 38 -8.38 -22.10 -8.88
C LEU A 38 -7.52 -23.22 -8.29
N VAL A 39 -8.15 -24.23 -7.70
CA VAL A 39 -7.41 -25.32 -7.05
C VAL A 39 -6.58 -26.10 -8.07
N HIS A 40 -7.13 -26.42 -9.24
CA HIS A 40 -6.37 -27.09 -10.29
C HIS A 40 -5.21 -26.23 -10.81
N HIS A 41 -5.42 -24.91 -10.96
CA HIS A 41 -4.38 -24.01 -11.45
C HIS A 41 -3.20 -23.87 -10.45
N VAL A 42 -3.51 -23.83 -9.15
CA VAL A 42 -2.49 -23.59 -8.11
C VAL A 42 -1.89 -24.89 -7.58
N CYS A 43 -2.68 -25.94 -7.43
CA CYS A 43 -2.31 -27.14 -6.68
C CYS A 43 -1.99 -28.35 -7.55
N SER A 44 -2.28 -28.33 -8.88
CA SER A 44 -2.04 -29.48 -9.75
C SER A 44 -0.54 -29.86 -9.76
N GLY A 45 -0.27 -31.13 -9.47
CA GLY A 45 1.10 -31.65 -9.36
C GLY A 45 1.83 -31.32 -8.05
N LEU A 46 1.23 -30.52 -7.15
CA LEU A 46 1.82 -30.16 -5.86
C LEU A 46 1.25 -30.97 -4.70
N ILE A 47 -0.02 -31.30 -4.73
CA ILE A 47 -0.72 -32.07 -3.69
C ILE A 47 -1.54 -33.22 -4.31
N PRO A 48 -1.86 -34.32 -3.56
CA PRO A 48 -2.69 -35.41 -4.02
C PRO A 48 -4.07 -34.95 -4.48
N GLN A 49 -4.70 -35.72 -5.37
CA GLN A 49 -6.04 -35.41 -5.91
C GLN A 49 -7.11 -35.35 -4.82
N ASP A 50 -7.06 -36.25 -3.85
CA ASP A 50 -8.01 -36.27 -2.72
C ASP A 50 -7.95 -34.98 -1.90
N ASP A 51 -6.76 -34.41 -1.70
CA ASP A 51 -6.57 -33.15 -1.00
C ASP A 51 -7.08 -31.97 -1.85
N GLN A 52 -6.88 -32.00 -3.17
CA GLN A 52 -7.47 -31.01 -4.07
C GLN A 52 -8.99 -31.05 -4.02
N ASP A 53 -9.60 -32.21 -4.07
CA ASP A 53 -11.06 -32.38 -4.01
C ASP A 53 -11.63 -31.89 -2.66
N GLN A 54 -10.91 -32.16 -1.57
CA GLN A 54 -11.29 -31.68 -0.25
C GLN A 54 -11.19 -30.15 -0.15
N LEU A 55 -10.16 -29.54 -0.73
CA LEU A 55 -9.96 -28.08 -0.78
C LEU A 55 -11.06 -27.41 -1.62
N ILE A 56 -11.37 -27.97 -2.79
CA ILE A 56 -12.50 -27.53 -3.63
C ILE A 56 -13.81 -27.52 -2.82
N LYS A 57 -14.07 -28.59 -2.09
CA LYS A 57 -15.26 -28.69 -1.25
C LYS A 57 -15.29 -27.63 -0.15
N TYR A 58 -14.18 -27.37 0.52
CA TYR A 58 -14.09 -26.30 1.52
C TYR A 58 -14.36 -24.93 0.92
N MET A 59 -13.89 -24.67 -0.29
CA MET A 59 -14.14 -23.41 -0.98
C MET A 59 -15.61 -23.28 -1.41
N ILE A 60 -16.20 -24.34 -1.97
CA ILE A 60 -17.64 -24.36 -2.35
C ILE A 60 -18.51 -24.10 -1.12
N ASP A 61 -18.20 -24.77 -0.01
CA ASP A 61 -18.91 -24.62 1.27
C ASP A 61 -18.63 -23.28 1.98
N MET A 62 -17.82 -22.37 1.40
CA MET A 62 -17.38 -21.10 2.01
C MET A 62 -16.64 -21.27 3.35
N LYS A 63 -16.01 -22.42 3.60
CA LYS A 63 -15.19 -22.69 4.79
C LYS A 63 -13.77 -22.16 4.65
N PHE A 64 -13.29 -22.05 3.43
CA PHE A 64 -12.02 -21.45 3.06
C PHE A 64 -12.20 -20.61 1.81
N ILE A 65 -11.75 -19.36 1.84
CA ILE A 65 -11.76 -18.45 0.70
C ILE A 65 -10.39 -17.81 0.63
N PRO A 66 -9.61 -18.08 -0.44
CA PRO A 66 -8.29 -17.47 -0.62
C PRO A 66 -8.41 -15.98 -0.95
N GLY A 67 -7.29 -15.28 -0.90
CA GLY A 67 -7.21 -13.87 -1.21
C GLY A 67 -7.77 -13.54 -2.60
N GLY A 68 -8.32 -12.32 -2.72
CA GLY A 68 -9.05 -11.88 -3.92
C GLY A 68 -8.23 -11.96 -5.21
N ARG A 69 -6.90 -11.95 -5.13
CA ARG A 69 -6.04 -12.11 -6.31
C ARG A 69 -6.05 -13.52 -6.87
N TYR A 70 -6.04 -14.52 -6.01
CA TYR A 70 -6.18 -15.91 -6.44
C TYR A 70 -7.54 -16.12 -7.11
N LEU A 71 -8.62 -15.62 -6.50
CA LEU A 71 -9.95 -15.68 -7.10
C LEU A 71 -10.06 -14.95 -8.45
N TYR A 72 -9.32 -13.85 -8.61
CA TYR A 72 -9.38 -13.06 -9.84
C TYR A 72 -8.52 -13.65 -10.96
N TYR A 73 -7.29 -14.08 -10.66
CA TYR A 73 -6.31 -14.44 -11.69
C TYR A 73 -6.25 -15.93 -12.02
N ALA A 74 -6.77 -16.82 -11.17
CA ALA A 74 -6.75 -18.25 -11.45
C ALA A 74 -7.45 -18.58 -12.77
N GLY A 75 -6.76 -19.32 -13.62
CA GLY A 75 -7.24 -19.69 -14.96
C GLY A 75 -7.16 -18.59 -16.02
N ARG A 76 -6.69 -17.39 -15.69
CA ARG A 76 -6.44 -16.33 -16.68
C ARG A 76 -5.02 -16.43 -17.26
N SER A 77 -4.81 -15.90 -18.46
CA SER A 77 -3.57 -16.07 -19.24
C SER A 77 -2.36 -15.36 -18.64
N LYS A 78 -2.54 -14.32 -17.85
CA LYS A 78 -1.46 -13.53 -17.20
C LYS A 78 -1.78 -13.34 -15.72
N PRO A 79 -1.42 -14.31 -14.86
CA PRO A 79 -1.72 -14.23 -13.44
C PRO A 79 -0.73 -13.33 -12.70
N PHE A 80 -1.26 -12.45 -11.83
CA PHE A 80 -0.48 -11.64 -10.89
C PHE A 80 -1.01 -11.88 -9.48
N PHE A 81 -0.43 -12.85 -8.78
CA PHE A 81 -0.94 -13.30 -7.48
C PHE A 81 -0.49 -12.44 -6.30
N ASN A 82 0.63 -11.73 -6.41
CA ASN A 82 1.15 -10.91 -5.31
C ASN A 82 0.22 -9.73 -4.98
N ASN A 83 -0.11 -9.57 -3.70
CA ASN A 83 -0.99 -8.51 -3.24
C ASN A 83 -0.27 -7.18 -3.06
N CYS A 84 0.91 -7.21 -2.44
CA CYS A 84 1.71 -6.03 -2.17
C CYS A 84 3.19 -6.30 -2.41
N TYR A 85 3.94 -5.22 -2.60
CA TYR A 85 5.38 -5.22 -2.79
C TYR A 85 6.03 -4.23 -1.82
N LEU A 86 7.17 -4.62 -1.27
CA LEU A 86 7.99 -3.80 -0.41
C LEU A 86 9.20 -3.32 -1.22
N LEU A 87 9.35 -2.02 -1.34
CA LEU A 87 10.35 -1.42 -2.23
C LEU A 87 11.26 -0.48 -1.49
N LYS A 88 12.55 -0.48 -1.82
CA LYS A 88 13.54 0.49 -1.35
C LYS A 88 14.52 0.86 -2.45
N ALA A 89 15.15 2.02 -2.31
CA ALA A 89 16.42 2.31 -2.96
C ALA A 89 17.55 1.78 -2.06
N GLU A 90 18.52 1.07 -2.62
CA GLU A 90 19.65 0.55 -1.85
C GLU A 90 20.59 1.69 -1.44
N GLU A 91 20.79 2.66 -2.33
CA GLU A 91 21.59 3.84 -2.09
C GLU A 91 20.83 5.13 -2.47
N ASP A 92 21.28 6.25 -1.93
CA ASP A 92 20.77 7.57 -2.34
C ASP A 92 21.43 8.03 -3.65
N SER A 93 21.19 7.29 -4.73
CA SER A 93 21.65 7.56 -6.09
C SER A 93 20.51 7.92 -7.03
N ARG A 94 20.83 8.61 -8.12
CA ARG A 94 19.84 8.91 -9.17
C ARG A 94 19.30 7.63 -9.79
N GLU A 95 20.16 6.67 -9.99
CA GLU A 95 19.89 5.39 -10.63
C GLU A 95 18.93 4.58 -9.77
N ASP A 96 19.19 4.39 -8.47
CA ASP A 96 18.36 3.61 -7.56
C ASP A 96 16.98 4.24 -7.37
N TRP A 97 16.90 5.57 -7.27
CA TRP A 97 15.62 6.25 -7.17
C TRP A 97 14.83 6.25 -8.47
N ALA A 98 15.48 6.16 -9.63
CA ALA A 98 14.81 5.98 -10.92
C ALA A 98 14.29 4.53 -11.06
N ASP A 99 15.09 3.54 -10.67
CA ASP A 99 14.71 2.12 -10.66
C ASP A 99 13.53 1.87 -9.70
N LEU A 100 13.56 2.45 -8.50
CA LEU A 100 12.43 2.39 -7.57
C LEU A 100 11.15 2.97 -8.18
N ALA A 101 11.22 4.10 -8.88
CA ALA A 101 10.06 4.69 -9.53
C ALA A 101 9.48 3.77 -10.62
N TRP A 102 10.35 3.12 -11.41
CA TRP A 102 9.95 2.12 -12.40
C TRP A 102 9.33 0.88 -11.75
N LYS A 103 9.93 0.35 -10.69
CA LYS A 103 9.37 -0.77 -9.91
C LYS A 103 8.00 -0.43 -9.34
N ALA A 104 7.86 0.77 -8.75
CA ALA A 104 6.60 1.25 -8.18
C ALA A 104 5.49 1.26 -9.24
N GLU A 105 5.74 1.85 -10.40
CA GLU A 105 4.77 1.87 -11.50
C GLU A 105 4.43 0.47 -12.00
N SER A 106 5.44 -0.37 -12.23
CA SER A 106 5.25 -1.76 -12.68
C SER A 106 4.38 -2.55 -11.70
N CYS A 107 4.64 -2.46 -10.39
CA CYS A 107 3.85 -3.15 -9.36
C CYS A 107 2.41 -2.62 -9.31
N LEU A 108 2.21 -1.32 -9.36
CA LEU A 108 0.88 -0.70 -9.37
C LEU A 108 0.07 -1.11 -10.59
N LEU A 109 0.69 -1.22 -11.78
CA LEU A 109 0.04 -1.67 -13.03
C LEU A 109 -0.47 -3.12 -12.94
N THR A 110 0.18 -3.99 -12.16
CA THR A 110 -0.32 -5.35 -11.91
C THR A 110 -1.52 -5.38 -10.95
N GLY A 111 -1.80 -4.27 -10.29
CA GLY A 111 -2.80 -4.19 -9.26
C GLY A 111 -2.30 -4.46 -7.85
N GLY A 112 -1.00 -4.59 -7.65
CA GLY A 112 -0.37 -4.70 -6.34
C GLY A 112 -0.36 -3.37 -5.59
N GLY A 113 -0.43 -3.42 -4.26
CA GLY A 113 -0.07 -2.30 -3.42
C GLY A 113 1.46 -2.20 -3.29
N ILE A 114 1.97 -1.05 -2.95
CA ILE A 114 3.39 -0.85 -2.69
C ILE A 114 3.63 -0.15 -1.35
N GLY A 115 4.72 -0.48 -0.70
CA GLY A 115 5.25 0.30 0.42
C GLY A 115 6.70 0.67 0.17
N VAL A 116 7.06 1.91 0.50
CA VAL A 116 8.39 2.46 0.26
C VAL A 116 8.90 3.18 1.51
N ASP A 117 10.12 2.87 1.93
CA ASP A 117 10.84 3.64 2.94
C ASP A 117 11.76 4.68 2.27
N TYR A 118 11.48 5.96 2.53
CA TYR A 118 12.25 7.08 1.98
C TYR A 118 13.34 7.61 2.93
N SER A 119 13.60 6.93 4.03
CA SER A 119 14.53 7.40 5.06
C SER A 119 15.97 7.60 4.58
N LYS A 120 16.36 6.88 3.51
CA LYS A 120 17.67 7.04 2.86
C LYS A 120 17.76 8.25 1.90
N TYR A 121 16.61 8.83 1.49
CA TYR A 121 16.64 9.96 0.56
C TYR A 121 17.22 11.18 1.24
N ARG A 122 18.15 11.85 0.56
CA ARG A 122 18.83 13.04 1.11
C ARG A 122 17.83 14.17 1.39
N PRO A 123 18.04 14.93 2.48
CA PRO A 123 17.16 16.03 2.84
C PRO A 123 17.09 17.14 1.77
N SER A 124 16.00 17.88 1.78
CA SER A 124 15.82 19.11 1.02
C SER A 124 16.97 20.09 1.29
N GLY A 125 17.44 20.76 0.24
CA GLY A 125 18.58 21.67 0.32
C GLY A 125 19.97 21.01 0.31
N SER A 126 20.07 19.68 0.40
CA SER A 126 21.36 18.99 0.31
C SER A 126 22.04 19.25 -1.03
N ILE A 127 23.36 19.51 -1.02
CA ILE A 127 24.12 19.79 -2.24
C ILE A 127 24.24 18.53 -3.10
N ILE A 128 23.88 18.64 -4.36
CA ILE A 128 24.08 17.61 -5.38
C ILE A 128 25.49 17.79 -5.99
N ARG A 129 26.46 16.99 -5.53
CA ARG A 129 27.87 17.15 -5.90
C ARG A 129 28.14 17.12 -7.40
N GLY A 130 27.36 16.36 -8.19
CA GLY A 130 27.63 16.24 -9.64
C GLY A 130 27.14 17.42 -10.48
N THR A 131 26.12 18.18 -10.01
CA THR A 131 25.49 19.25 -10.79
C THR A 131 25.58 20.62 -10.13
N GLY A 132 25.99 20.69 -8.87
CA GLY A 132 26.05 21.95 -8.09
C GLY A 132 24.67 22.47 -7.65
N GLY A 133 23.59 21.73 -7.91
CA GLY A 133 22.25 22.07 -7.45
C GLY A 133 21.95 21.56 -6.05
N SER A 134 20.73 21.82 -5.56
CA SER A 134 20.23 21.33 -4.28
C SER A 134 19.13 20.27 -4.48
N ALA A 135 19.08 19.29 -3.57
CA ALA A 135 18.05 18.25 -3.55
C ALA A 135 16.69 18.81 -3.14
N SER A 136 15.62 18.25 -3.65
CA SER A 136 14.25 18.62 -3.30
C SER A 136 13.71 17.91 -2.05
N GLY A 137 14.43 16.89 -1.54
CA GLY A 137 14.00 16.08 -0.42
C GLY A 137 13.05 14.94 -0.78
N PRO A 138 12.69 14.09 0.20
CA PRO A 138 11.86 12.90 -0.01
C PRO A 138 10.40 13.21 -0.36
N ILE A 139 9.81 14.27 0.16
CA ILE A 139 8.37 14.57 -0.01
C ILE A 139 7.99 14.78 -1.47
N PRO A 140 8.68 15.58 -2.30
CA PRO A 140 8.42 15.68 -3.73
C PRO A 140 8.63 14.36 -4.46
N LYS A 141 9.58 13.51 -4.03
CA LYS A 141 9.78 12.17 -4.59
C LYS A 141 8.58 11.25 -4.31
N MET A 142 8.07 11.26 -3.08
CA MET A 142 6.81 10.59 -2.72
C MET A 142 5.65 11.09 -3.58
N GLY A 143 5.60 12.41 -3.84
CA GLY A 143 4.60 13.05 -4.71
C GLY A 143 4.60 12.48 -6.13
N GLY A 144 5.75 12.14 -6.68
CA GLY A 144 5.87 11.48 -7.99
C GLY A 144 5.19 10.12 -8.01
N VAL A 145 5.44 9.26 -7.02
CA VAL A 145 4.80 7.93 -6.88
C VAL A 145 3.31 8.07 -6.56
N ASN A 146 2.92 9.03 -5.74
CA ASN A 146 1.52 9.36 -5.46
C ASN A 146 0.76 9.73 -6.75
N ALA A 147 1.38 10.48 -7.66
CA ALA A 147 0.78 10.82 -8.95
C ALA A 147 0.61 9.59 -9.86
N GLN A 148 1.59 8.68 -9.92
CA GLN A 148 1.44 7.40 -10.62
C GLN A 148 0.21 6.63 -10.11
N GLY A 149 0.07 6.51 -8.78
CA GLY A 149 -1.06 5.82 -8.17
C GLY A 149 -2.42 6.40 -8.51
N ARG A 150 -2.49 7.69 -8.78
CA ARG A 150 -3.74 8.38 -9.17
C ARG A 150 -4.24 7.99 -10.55
N TYR A 151 -3.33 7.80 -11.48
CA TYR A 151 -3.67 7.53 -12.88
C TYR A 151 -3.75 6.04 -13.21
N ILE A 152 -3.32 5.17 -12.30
CA ILE A 152 -3.40 3.73 -12.48
C ILE A 152 -4.70 3.19 -11.89
N MET A 153 -5.66 2.88 -12.77
CA MET A 153 -6.92 2.22 -12.43
C MET A 153 -6.83 0.73 -12.76
N GLN A 154 -6.74 -0.09 -11.73
CA GLN A 154 -6.62 -1.54 -11.88
C GLN A 154 -7.97 -2.18 -12.19
N GLY A 155 -8.09 -2.89 -13.31
CA GLY A 155 -9.30 -3.64 -13.68
C GLY A 155 -10.60 -2.81 -13.62
N GLY A 156 -10.50 -1.49 -13.79
CA GLY A 156 -11.64 -0.57 -13.85
C GLY A 156 -12.30 -0.21 -12.51
N SER A 157 -11.86 -0.74 -11.36
CA SER A 157 -12.57 -0.49 -10.10
C SER A 157 -11.73 -0.42 -8.83
N ARG A 158 -10.42 -0.77 -8.87
CA ARG A 158 -9.57 -0.76 -7.67
C ARG A 158 -8.58 0.39 -7.72
N ARG A 159 -8.60 1.24 -6.69
CA ARG A 159 -7.59 2.29 -6.50
C ARG A 159 -6.26 1.68 -6.10
N SER A 160 -5.18 2.34 -6.48
CA SER A 160 -3.83 1.99 -6.03
C SER A 160 -3.71 2.12 -4.52
N ALA A 161 -2.94 1.23 -3.90
CA ALA A 161 -2.60 1.29 -2.49
C ALA A 161 -1.10 1.58 -2.37
N ILE A 162 -0.76 2.74 -1.81
CA ILE A 162 0.61 3.21 -1.66
C ILE A 162 0.84 3.54 -0.18
N TYR A 163 1.96 3.10 0.34
CA TYR A 163 2.46 3.46 1.65
C TYR A 163 3.85 4.08 1.51
N ALA A 164 4.11 5.13 2.29
CA ALA A 164 5.42 5.77 2.38
C ALA A 164 5.80 6.02 3.83
N SER A 165 7.05 5.79 4.16
CA SER A 165 7.57 6.06 5.51
C SER A 165 8.82 6.94 5.49
N LEU A 166 9.07 7.60 6.61
CA LEU A 166 10.24 8.42 6.85
C LEU A 166 10.71 8.24 8.29
N ASN A 167 12.03 8.12 8.50
CA ASN A 167 12.60 7.97 9.83
C ASN A 167 12.39 9.25 10.67
N TRP A 168 12.10 9.09 11.95
CA TRP A 168 11.86 10.17 12.91
C TRP A 168 13.04 11.17 13.05
N LYS A 169 14.26 10.76 12.71
CA LYS A 169 15.47 11.62 12.71
C LYS A 169 15.72 12.34 11.38
N HIS A 170 14.94 12.04 10.35
CA HIS A 170 15.18 12.66 9.05
C HIS A 170 15.04 14.19 9.13
N SER A 171 15.92 14.94 8.47
CA SER A 171 15.93 16.41 8.54
C SER A 171 14.61 17.03 8.05
N ASP A 172 13.89 16.39 7.12
CA ASP A 172 12.61 16.87 6.58
C ASP A 172 11.42 16.30 7.35
N ILE A 173 11.63 15.72 8.54
CA ILE A 173 10.55 15.09 9.31
C ILE A 173 9.45 16.08 9.71
N SER A 174 9.81 17.33 10.01
CA SER A 174 8.85 18.37 10.38
C SER A 174 7.86 18.67 9.26
N ASP A 175 8.33 18.75 8.02
CA ASP A 175 7.49 18.97 6.83
C ASP A 175 6.65 17.73 6.51
N PHE A 176 7.23 16.54 6.68
CA PHE A 176 6.54 15.28 6.49
C PHE A 176 5.36 15.10 7.47
N LEU A 177 5.53 15.49 8.72
CA LEU A 177 4.48 15.40 9.74
C LEU A 177 3.23 16.23 9.39
N VAL A 178 3.40 17.33 8.70
CA VAL A 178 2.30 18.25 8.36
C VAL A 178 1.86 18.19 6.90
N VAL A 179 2.47 17.33 6.07
CA VAL A 179 2.19 17.29 4.62
C VAL A 179 0.73 17.02 4.28
N LYS A 180 0.00 16.34 5.17
CA LYS A 180 -1.45 16.05 5.04
C LYS A 180 -2.33 16.91 5.96
N ASP A 181 -1.81 17.94 6.58
CA ASP A 181 -2.61 18.90 7.33
C ASP A 181 -3.33 19.87 6.36
N TRP A 182 -4.16 19.28 5.51
CA TRP A 182 -4.79 19.95 4.37
C TRP A 182 -5.70 21.10 4.76
N ASP A 183 -6.30 21.05 5.96
CA ASP A 183 -7.17 22.14 6.45
C ASP A 183 -6.39 23.43 6.77
N ASN A 184 -5.09 23.31 7.03
CA ASN A 184 -4.20 24.43 7.34
C ASN A 184 -3.29 24.84 6.17
N GLN A 185 -3.45 24.25 4.98
CA GLN A 185 -2.64 24.55 3.79
C GLN A 185 -3.50 25.21 2.72
N LEU A 186 -3.26 26.51 2.49
CA LEU A 186 -3.99 27.28 1.47
C LEU A 186 -3.50 26.95 0.06
N VAL A 187 -4.43 26.95 -0.89
CA VAL A 187 -4.16 26.65 -2.30
C VAL A 187 -4.01 27.95 -3.08
N GLY A 188 -2.77 28.33 -3.39
CA GLY A 188 -2.46 29.52 -4.16
C GLY A 188 -3.13 30.78 -3.59
N THR A 189 -3.82 31.55 -4.43
CA THR A 189 -4.53 32.77 -4.06
C THR A 189 -6.03 32.57 -3.85
N THR A 190 -6.51 31.33 -3.78
CA THR A 190 -7.97 31.03 -3.69
C THR A 190 -8.57 31.40 -2.36
N GLY A 191 -7.76 31.52 -1.30
CA GLY A 191 -8.23 31.67 0.08
C GLY A 191 -8.85 30.40 0.69
N LEU A 192 -8.88 29.28 -0.09
CA LEU A 192 -9.38 27.97 0.34
C LEU A 192 -8.21 27.05 0.67
N SER A 193 -8.43 26.17 1.65
CA SER A 193 -7.46 25.10 1.97
C SER A 193 -7.63 23.90 1.03
N PHE A 194 -6.62 23.00 1.00
CA PHE A 194 -6.78 21.71 0.33
C PHE A 194 -7.95 20.91 0.89
N GLY A 195 -8.20 20.98 2.20
CA GLY A 195 -9.33 20.34 2.86
C GLY A 195 -10.67 20.91 2.38
N ASP A 196 -10.79 22.23 2.21
CA ASP A 196 -12.00 22.87 1.67
C ASP A 196 -12.30 22.39 0.26
N LEU A 197 -11.27 22.36 -0.59
CA LEU A 197 -11.40 21.92 -1.97
C LEU A 197 -11.72 20.43 -2.09
N LYS A 198 -11.13 19.59 -1.23
CA LYS A 198 -11.47 18.16 -1.14
C LYS A 198 -12.92 17.91 -0.69
N ARG A 199 -13.47 18.75 0.18
CA ARG A 199 -14.88 18.66 0.58
C ARG A 199 -15.84 19.06 -0.55
N GLN A 200 -15.42 19.97 -1.43
CA GLN A 200 -16.19 20.37 -2.61
C GLN A 200 -16.09 19.35 -3.75
N ASP A 201 -14.87 18.83 -4.00
CA ASP A 201 -14.59 17.81 -4.98
C ASP A 201 -13.66 16.74 -4.39
N TYR A 202 -14.20 15.55 -4.11
CA TYR A 202 -13.43 14.43 -3.58
C TYR A 202 -12.20 14.09 -4.42
N ASN A 203 -12.25 14.32 -5.74
CA ASN A 203 -11.15 14.02 -6.66
C ASN A 203 -10.13 15.18 -6.76
N PHE A 204 -10.35 16.31 -6.09
CA PHE A 204 -9.38 17.41 -6.05
C PHE A 204 -8.02 16.90 -5.55
N HIS A 205 -6.93 17.31 -6.19
CA HIS A 205 -5.59 16.83 -5.90
C HIS A 205 -4.99 17.53 -4.67
N ALA A 206 -4.77 16.80 -3.60
CA ALA A 206 -4.07 17.28 -2.40
C ALA A 206 -2.73 16.53 -2.23
N PRO A 207 -1.78 17.10 -1.47
CA PRO A 207 -0.50 16.45 -1.20
C PRO A 207 -0.65 15.04 -0.64
N LEU A 208 -0.01 14.05 -1.27
CA LEU A 208 0.02 12.62 -0.89
C LEU A 208 -1.37 11.98 -0.67
N ASP A 209 -2.39 12.43 -1.37
CA ASP A 209 -3.79 11.97 -1.20
C ASP A 209 -4.05 10.53 -1.67
N MET A 210 -3.13 9.92 -2.40
CA MET A 210 -3.16 8.50 -2.80
C MET A 210 -2.22 7.62 -1.97
N THR A 211 -1.51 8.20 -0.98
CA THR A 211 -0.43 7.54 -0.24
C THR A 211 -0.72 7.60 1.25
N ASN A 212 -0.76 6.45 1.93
CA ASN A 212 -0.72 6.40 3.39
C ASN A 212 0.70 6.67 3.87
N ILE A 213 0.85 7.44 4.94
CA ILE A 213 2.16 7.82 5.46
C ILE A 213 2.34 7.45 6.93
N SER A 214 3.57 7.06 7.31
CA SER A 214 3.91 6.79 8.72
C SER A 214 5.33 7.24 9.03
N VAL A 215 5.57 7.56 10.30
CA VAL A 215 6.91 7.82 10.82
C VAL A 215 7.54 6.52 11.32
N ASN A 216 8.76 6.22 10.91
CA ASN A 216 9.55 5.08 11.38
C ASN A 216 10.26 5.47 12.69
N TYR A 217 9.95 4.75 13.76
CA TYR A 217 10.62 4.81 15.06
C TYR A 217 11.48 3.55 15.23
N ASP A 218 12.76 3.76 15.45
CA ASP A 218 13.78 2.70 15.56
C ASP A 218 14.18 2.41 17.01
N THR A 219 15.10 1.46 17.19
CA THR A 219 15.63 1.08 18.51
C THR A 219 16.26 2.27 19.23
N GLU A 220 16.90 3.21 18.49
CA GLU A 220 17.52 4.39 19.12
C GLU A 220 16.44 5.29 19.78
N TRP A 221 15.31 5.50 19.11
CA TRP A 221 14.18 6.21 19.71
C TRP A 221 13.68 5.51 20.99
N LEU A 222 13.53 4.18 20.93
CA LEU A 222 13.06 3.38 22.08
C LEU A 222 14.03 3.46 23.26
N GLU A 223 15.33 3.34 23.02
CA GLU A 223 16.36 3.42 24.07
C GLU A 223 16.45 4.85 24.67
N GLY A 224 16.28 5.87 23.82
CA GLY A 224 16.15 7.26 24.29
C GLY A 224 14.96 7.43 25.24
N TYR A 225 13.79 6.91 24.85
CA TYR A 225 12.59 6.92 25.69
C TYR A 225 12.78 6.14 27.00
N LYS A 226 13.31 4.92 26.95
CA LYS A 226 13.59 4.12 28.15
C LYS A 226 14.51 4.84 29.14
N LYS A 227 15.48 5.57 28.64
CA LYS A 227 16.47 6.29 29.45
C LYS A 227 15.90 7.56 30.08
N THR A 228 15.05 8.29 29.39
CA THR A 228 14.61 9.64 29.79
C THR A 228 13.15 9.73 30.23
N GLY A 229 12.31 8.77 29.79
CA GLY A 229 10.85 8.86 29.90
C GLY A 229 10.22 9.88 28.94
N ASP A 230 11.02 10.53 28.08
CA ASP A 230 10.56 11.54 27.12
C ASP A 230 10.42 10.93 25.72
N VAL A 231 9.25 11.03 25.14
CA VAL A 231 8.95 10.53 23.78
C VAL A 231 9.48 11.46 22.69
N GLY A 232 9.86 12.68 23.04
CA GLY A 232 10.41 13.69 22.12
C GLY A 232 9.36 14.44 21.27
N PRO A 233 9.76 15.61 20.74
CA PRO A 233 8.83 16.52 20.03
C PRO A 233 8.29 15.95 18.73
N VAL A 234 9.04 15.11 18.00
CA VAL A 234 8.60 14.46 16.76
C VAL A 234 7.44 13.52 17.03
N PHE A 235 7.55 12.69 18.08
CA PHE A 235 6.50 11.76 18.46
C PHE A 235 5.22 12.51 18.90
N LEU A 236 5.37 13.54 19.74
CA LEU A 236 4.22 14.36 20.17
C LEU A 236 3.52 15.04 19.00
N LYS A 237 4.29 15.57 18.04
CA LYS A 237 3.71 16.16 16.83
C LYS A 237 3.05 15.12 15.93
N ASN A 238 3.62 13.92 15.83
CA ASN A 238 3.00 12.81 15.12
C ASN A 238 1.65 12.44 15.74
N VAL A 239 1.57 12.33 17.08
CA VAL A 239 0.30 12.07 17.79
C VAL A 239 -0.73 13.16 17.50
N GLU A 240 -0.31 14.45 17.57
CA GLU A 240 -1.21 15.57 17.26
C GLU A 240 -1.79 15.44 15.84
N MET A 241 -0.94 15.17 14.84
CA MET A 241 -1.36 15.07 13.44
C MET A 241 -2.22 13.82 13.20
N ALA A 242 -1.87 12.69 13.77
CA ALA A 242 -2.65 11.46 13.68
C ALA A 242 -4.06 11.63 14.29
N LEU A 243 -4.18 12.32 15.42
CA LEU A 243 -5.48 12.63 16.02
C LEU A 243 -6.30 13.61 15.17
N ARG A 244 -5.66 14.55 14.49
CA ARG A 244 -6.31 15.56 13.66
C ARG A 244 -6.73 15.01 12.30
N ASN A 245 -5.84 14.32 11.61
CA ASN A 245 -5.97 13.97 10.19
C ASN A 245 -6.06 12.46 9.94
N GLY A 246 -5.86 11.61 10.96
CA GLY A 246 -5.68 10.17 10.82
C GLY A 246 -4.27 9.74 10.42
N GLU A 247 -3.40 10.68 10.06
CA GLU A 247 -2.02 10.45 9.57
C GLU A 247 -1.09 11.60 9.97
N PRO A 248 0.25 11.35 10.03
CA PRO A 248 0.97 10.10 9.81
C PRO A 248 0.69 9.03 10.87
N GLY A 249 0.72 7.76 10.45
CA GLY A 249 0.72 6.61 11.37
C GLY A 249 2.08 6.42 12.04
N PHE A 250 2.19 5.33 12.81
CA PHE A 250 3.40 4.97 13.55
C PHE A 250 3.91 3.62 13.03
N SER A 251 5.18 3.54 12.69
CA SER A 251 5.88 2.32 12.31
C SER A 251 6.99 2.08 13.31
N PHE A 252 6.83 1.06 14.17
CA PHE A 252 7.81 0.71 15.18
C PHE A 252 8.69 -0.43 14.69
N ASN A 253 9.99 -0.17 14.58
CA ASN A 253 11.00 -1.08 14.04
C ASN A 253 12.05 -1.39 15.12
N PHE A 254 11.64 -2.10 16.16
CA PHE A 254 12.45 -2.45 17.33
C PHE A 254 12.97 -3.89 17.24
N TYR A 255 13.54 -4.23 16.09
CA TYR A 255 14.07 -5.56 15.82
C TYR A 255 15.55 -5.65 16.17
N GLU A 256 16.05 -6.85 16.45
CA GLU A 256 17.47 -7.10 16.63
C GLU A 256 18.28 -6.76 15.37
N LYS A 257 17.66 -6.93 14.22
CA LYS A 257 18.18 -6.47 12.93
C LYS A 257 17.49 -5.15 12.55
N GLU A 258 18.21 -4.07 12.60
CA GLU A 258 17.70 -2.71 12.35
C GLU A 258 17.24 -2.46 10.90
N ASN A 259 17.30 -3.47 10.02
CA ASN A 259 17.10 -3.31 8.58
C ASN A 259 15.66 -3.55 8.12
N GLU A 260 14.80 -4.14 8.96
CA GLU A 260 13.41 -4.45 8.59
C GLU A 260 12.50 -3.20 8.68
N THR A 261 12.86 -2.15 7.96
CA THR A 261 12.09 -0.89 7.93
C THR A 261 11.04 -0.85 6.85
N LEU A 262 11.11 -1.75 5.85
CA LEU A 262 10.15 -1.82 4.78
C LEU A 262 8.83 -2.40 5.29
N ARG A 263 7.74 -1.85 4.78
CA ARG A 263 6.39 -2.35 5.03
C ARG A 263 5.61 -2.41 3.73
N ASN A 264 4.70 -3.37 3.61
CA ASN A 264 3.75 -3.42 2.52
C ASN A 264 2.70 -2.30 2.65
N ALA A 265 1.84 -2.14 1.64
CA ALA A 265 0.83 -1.08 1.60
C ALA A 265 -0.13 -1.09 2.81
N CYS A 266 -0.38 -2.26 3.41
CA CYS A 266 -1.27 -2.44 4.58
C CYS A 266 -0.53 -2.42 5.91
N THR A 267 0.81 -2.41 5.90
CA THR A 267 1.73 -2.29 7.05
C THR A 267 1.85 -3.50 7.98
N GLU A 268 1.26 -4.64 7.65
CA GLU A 268 1.29 -5.86 8.47
C GLU A 268 2.52 -6.75 8.23
N VAL A 269 3.25 -6.53 7.12
CA VAL A 269 4.47 -7.28 6.79
C VAL A 269 5.67 -6.35 6.85
N THR A 270 6.77 -6.82 7.43
CA THR A 270 8.08 -6.15 7.44
C THR A 270 9.11 -6.95 6.67
N SER A 271 10.09 -6.28 6.10
CA SER A 271 11.24 -6.89 5.43
C SER A 271 12.44 -5.98 5.43
N GLU A 272 13.63 -6.55 5.20
CA GLU A 272 14.87 -5.84 4.88
C GLU A 272 15.16 -5.83 3.37
N ASP A 273 14.49 -6.70 2.60
CA ASP A 273 14.81 -6.95 1.20
C ASP A 273 13.95 -6.15 0.23
N ASP A 274 14.60 -5.54 -0.77
CA ASP A 274 13.90 -4.87 -1.86
C ASP A 274 13.15 -5.88 -2.73
N SER A 275 11.98 -5.46 -3.19
CA SER A 275 11.09 -6.26 -4.04
C SER A 275 10.50 -7.50 -3.35
N ASP A 276 10.54 -7.53 -2.02
CA ASP A 276 9.82 -8.55 -1.27
C ASP A 276 8.30 -8.43 -1.43
N VAL A 277 7.57 -9.50 -1.21
CA VAL A 277 6.14 -9.58 -1.56
C VAL A 277 5.30 -10.05 -0.39
N CYS A 278 4.06 -9.57 -0.35
CA CYS A 278 3.03 -10.04 0.54
C CYS A 278 1.92 -10.74 -0.26
N ASN A 279 1.58 -11.96 0.13
CA ASN A 279 0.46 -12.75 -0.39
C ASN A 279 -0.57 -13.02 0.70
N LEU A 280 -1.82 -12.72 0.41
CA LEU A 280 -2.95 -12.91 1.33
C LEU A 280 -3.78 -14.13 0.94
#